data_9c4674165d3901edcb969114a9f6a83f
#
_entry.id   9c4674165d3901edcb969114a9f6a83f
#
_cell.length_a   1.000
_cell.length_b   1.000
_cell.length_c   1.000
_cell.angle_alpha   90.00
_cell.angle_beta   90.00
_cell.angle_gamma   90.00
#
_symmetry.space_group_name_H-M   'P 1'
#
loop_
_entity.id
_entity.type
_entity.pdbx_description
1 polymer ?
#
loop_
_entity_poly.entity_id
_entity_poly.type
_entity_poly.pdbx_seq_one_letter_code
_entity_poly.pdbx_strand_id
1 'polypeptide(L)'
;MQKTRLILTALFLPFTSLASEQFVSLTLCSDRLLTELAEPSQIAAQSPYSKNPLMMLDKINTDKPVLEPQLTELLPYLDKTILINETFYPQLVAELKKLGVKIIPINDSPQTPDELFALILDLGKQLGNEQKAADLVTKLKSQNFHLNRPLT
;
A
#
# COMPACT_ATOMS: atom_id res chain seq x y z
N MET A 1 27.51 -53.09 -31.75
CA MET A 1 26.25 -52.43 -31.30
C MET A 1 26.52 -51.55 -30.10
N GLN A 2 26.78 -50.25 -30.35
CA GLN A 2 26.99 -49.30 -29.26
C GLN A 2 25.69 -48.59 -28.94
N LYS A 3 25.19 -48.79 -27.72
CA LYS A 3 24.00 -48.07 -27.22
C LYS A 3 24.42 -46.72 -26.65
N THR A 4 24.18 -45.67 -27.41
CA THR A 4 24.36 -44.28 -26.94
C THR A 4 23.27 -43.96 -25.95
N ARG A 5 23.62 -43.78 -24.66
CA ARG A 5 22.73 -43.28 -23.62
C ARG A 5 22.71 -41.75 -23.67
N LEU A 6 21.59 -41.21 -24.12
CA LEU A 6 21.31 -39.77 -24.03
C LEU A 6 21.02 -39.43 -22.54
N ILE A 7 21.94 -38.70 -21.91
CA ILE A 7 21.72 -38.14 -20.56
C ILE A 7 21.01 -36.81 -20.74
N LEU A 8 19.71 -36.81 -20.45
CA LEU A 8 18.90 -35.60 -20.41
C LEU A 8 19.17 -34.86 -19.11
N THR A 9 20.06 -33.87 -19.16
CA THR A 9 20.37 -32.99 -18.02
C THR A 9 19.24 -31.99 -17.88
N ALA A 10 18.31 -32.22 -16.94
CA ALA A 10 17.29 -31.28 -16.57
C ALA A 10 17.93 -30.06 -15.90
N LEU A 11 17.93 -28.93 -16.57
CA LEU A 11 18.40 -27.65 -16.04
C LEU A 11 17.37 -27.14 -15.03
N PHE A 12 17.60 -27.40 -13.75
CA PHE A 12 16.84 -26.79 -12.66
C PHE A 12 17.26 -25.33 -12.53
N LEU A 13 16.48 -24.43 -13.14
CA LEU A 13 16.59 -23.01 -12.87
C LEU A 13 15.98 -22.76 -11.47
N PRO A 14 16.73 -22.16 -10.52
CA PRO A 14 16.13 -21.75 -9.26
C PRO A 14 15.11 -20.64 -9.55
N PHE A 15 13.85 -20.91 -9.32
CA PHE A 15 12.81 -19.89 -9.24
C PHE A 15 13.15 -19.05 -7.99
N THR A 16 13.90 -17.97 -8.16
CA THR A 16 14.00 -16.92 -7.14
C THR A 16 12.64 -16.24 -7.08
N SER A 17 11.80 -16.67 -6.14
CA SER A 17 10.61 -15.92 -5.75
C SER A 17 11.10 -14.57 -5.22
N LEU A 18 11.01 -13.53 -6.03
CA LEU A 18 11.15 -12.15 -5.57
C LEU A 18 10.00 -11.94 -4.58
N ALA A 19 10.33 -11.90 -3.29
CA ALA A 19 9.37 -11.54 -2.26
C ALA A 19 8.79 -10.17 -2.64
N SER A 20 7.47 -10.07 -2.77
CA SER A 20 6.81 -8.81 -3.09
C SER A 20 7.11 -7.77 -2.00
N GLU A 21 7.38 -6.53 -2.40
CA GLU A 21 7.58 -5.43 -1.47
C GLU A 21 6.38 -5.32 -0.53
N GLN A 22 6.66 -5.12 0.76
CA GLN A 22 5.63 -5.02 1.79
C GLN A 22 5.57 -3.61 2.36
N PHE A 23 4.36 -3.21 2.75
CA PHE A 23 4.02 -1.85 3.14
C PHE A 23 3.40 -1.82 4.53
N VAL A 24 3.72 -0.78 5.29
CA VAL A 24 3.09 -0.43 6.56
C VAL A 24 2.37 0.90 6.38
N SER A 25 1.11 0.99 6.78
CA SER A 25 0.36 2.25 6.77
C SER A 25 0.14 2.76 8.20
N LEU A 26 0.28 4.08 8.39
CA LEU A 26 0.19 4.70 9.73
C LEU A 26 -0.93 5.74 9.84
N THR A 27 -1.76 5.89 8.81
CA THR A 27 -2.88 6.85 8.80
C THR A 27 -4.12 6.23 8.20
N LEU A 28 -5.28 6.80 8.47
CA LEU A 28 -6.56 6.34 7.92
C LEU A 28 -6.57 6.35 6.39
N CYS A 29 -6.06 7.41 5.77
CA CYS A 29 -6.04 7.51 4.31
C CYS A 29 -5.16 6.40 3.70
N SER A 30 -3.96 6.20 4.25
CA SER A 30 -3.07 5.13 3.79
C SER A 30 -3.64 3.73 4.05
N ASP A 31 -4.34 3.50 5.17
CA ASP A 31 -5.02 2.23 5.43
C ASP A 31 -6.09 1.92 4.37
N ARG A 32 -6.92 2.91 4.03
CA ARG A 32 -7.94 2.77 2.99
C ARG A 32 -7.32 2.52 1.63
N LEU A 33 -6.31 3.30 1.26
CA LEU A 33 -5.64 3.16 -0.04
C LEU A 33 -4.93 1.81 -0.18
N LEU A 34 -4.22 1.34 0.85
CA LEU A 34 -3.62 0.01 0.82
C LEU A 34 -4.68 -1.09 0.71
N THR A 35 -5.79 -0.97 1.43
CA THR A 35 -6.88 -1.97 1.36
C THR A 35 -7.52 -2.04 -0.04
N GLU A 36 -7.59 -0.92 -0.76
CA GLU A 36 -8.15 -0.88 -2.12
C GLU A 36 -7.14 -1.30 -3.20
N LEU A 37 -5.87 -0.94 -3.04
CA LEU A 37 -4.87 -1.02 -4.11
C LEU A 37 -3.88 -2.17 -3.96
N ALA A 38 -3.49 -2.53 -2.72
CA ALA A 38 -2.48 -3.54 -2.48
C ALA A 38 -3.06 -4.97 -2.57
N GLU A 39 -2.19 -5.92 -2.87
CA GLU A 39 -2.51 -7.33 -2.59
C GLU A 39 -2.39 -7.60 -1.08
N PRO A 40 -3.18 -8.51 -0.50
CA PRO A 40 -3.11 -8.81 0.93
C PRO A 40 -1.70 -9.17 1.42
N SER A 41 -0.89 -9.83 0.59
CA SER A 41 0.51 -10.16 0.88
C SER A 41 1.44 -8.95 0.94
N GLN A 42 1.07 -7.84 0.31
CA GLN A 42 1.83 -6.59 0.34
C GLN A 42 1.57 -5.77 1.61
N ILE A 43 0.53 -6.06 2.39
CA ILE A 43 0.21 -5.34 3.62
C ILE A 43 0.90 -6.04 4.80
N ALA A 44 1.92 -5.40 5.39
CA ALA A 44 2.63 -5.92 6.55
C ALA A 44 1.94 -5.55 7.87
N ALA A 45 1.50 -4.30 7.99
CA ALA A 45 0.77 -3.79 9.16
C ALA A 45 -0.01 -2.51 8.80
N GLN A 46 -0.96 -2.15 9.64
CA GLN A 46 -1.82 -0.99 9.45
C GLN A 46 -1.97 -0.19 10.75
N SER A 47 -2.51 1.02 10.68
CA SER A 47 -2.82 1.84 11.85
C SER A 47 -4.03 1.30 12.62
N PRO A 48 -4.28 1.78 13.86
CA PRO A 48 -5.46 1.39 14.64
C PRO A 48 -6.79 1.69 13.95
N TYR A 49 -6.84 2.68 13.05
CA TYR A 49 -8.04 3.00 12.28
C TYR A 49 -8.51 1.85 11.39
N SER A 50 -7.62 0.98 10.96
CA SER A 50 -7.93 -0.19 10.12
C SER A 50 -8.92 -1.18 10.75
N LYS A 51 -9.10 -1.12 12.08
CA LYS A 51 -10.03 -1.98 12.82
C LYS A 51 -11.41 -1.35 13.01
N ASN A 52 -11.61 -0.11 12.62
CA ASN A 52 -12.89 0.58 12.75
C ASN A 52 -13.72 0.47 11.45
N PRO A 53 -14.85 -0.29 11.45
CA PRO A 53 -15.65 -0.50 10.25
C PRO A 53 -16.15 0.80 9.61
N LEU A 54 -16.59 1.76 10.43
CA LEU A 54 -17.09 3.05 9.92
C LEU A 54 -16.00 3.85 9.23
N MET A 55 -14.77 3.84 9.78
CA MET A 55 -13.63 4.54 9.18
C MET A 55 -13.13 3.85 7.93
N MET A 56 -13.22 2.53 7.86
CA MET A 56 -12.74 1.73 6.74
C MET A 56 -13.82 1.41 5.69
N LEU A 57 -15.02 2.00 5.81
CA LEU A 57 -16.15 1.72 4.89
C LEU A 57 -16.44 0.22 4.78
N ASP A 58 -16.48 -0.47 5.92
CA ASP A 58 -16.70 -1.91 6.08
C ASP A 58 -15.63 -2.83 5.45
N LYS A 59 -14.54 -2.27 4.92
CA LYS A 59 -13.40 -3.04 4.39
C LYS A 59 -12.29 -3.17 5.43
N ILE A 60 -12.36 -4.20 6.27
CA ILE A 60 -11.40 -4.41 7.36
C ILE A 60 -10.45 -5.57 7.02
N ASN A 61 -9.16 -5.36 7.28
CA ASN A 61 -8.14 -6.42 7.29
C ASN A 61 -7.97 -6.92 8.74
N THR A 62 -8.69 -7.98 9.12
CA THR A 62 -8.72 -8.48 10.50
C THR A 62 -7.44 -9.19 10.93
N ASP A 63 -6.71 -9.74 9.98
CA ASP A 63 -5.51 -10.58 10.17
C ASP A 63 -4.20 -9.78 10.20
N LYS A 64 -4.25 -8.46 9.91
CA LYS A 64 -3.03 -7.65 9.89
C LYS A 64 -2.70 -7.06 11.26
N PRO A 65 -1.40 -7.04 11.63
CA PRO A 65 -0.93 -6.33 12.82
C PRO A 65 -1.34 -4.86 12.81
N VAL A 66 -1.59 -4.32 13.99
CA VAL A 66 -1.90 -2.89 14.18
C VAL A 66 -0.72 -2.24 14.89
N LEU A 67 -0.29 -1.08 14.38
CA LEU A 67 0.85 -0.33 14.90
C LEU A 67 0.45 1.12 15.16
N GLU A 68 0.80 1.62 16.33
CA GLU A 68 0.78 3.05 16.61
C GLU A 68 1.96 3.73 15.89
N PRO A 69 1.84 5.02 15.49
CA PRO A 69 2.90 5.74 14.80
C PRO A 69 4.03 6.14 15.76
N GLN A 70 4.75 5.15 16.27
CA GLN A 70 5.86 5.29 17.20
C GLN A 70 7.05 4.45 16.73
N LEU A 71 8.27 4.97 16.88
CA LEU A 71 9.47 4.28 16.40
C LEU A 71 9.63 2.88 17.01
N THR A 72 9.31 2.72 18.30
CA THR A 72 9.41 1.44 19.00
C THR A 72 8.55 0.34 18.38
N GLU A 73 7.36 0.70 17.88
CA GLU A 73 6.45 -0.24 17.21
C GLU A 73 6.92 -0.58 15.79
N LEU A 74 7.66 0.34 15.16
CA LEU A 74 8.16 0.19 13.80
C LEU A 74 9.49 -0.56 13.69
N LEU A 75 10.20 -0.79 14.80
CA LEU A 75 11.49 -1.48 14.78
C LEU A 75 11.48 -2.83 14.03
N PRO A 76 10.45 -3.70 14.16
CA PRO A 76 10.38 -4.95 13.40
C PRO A 76 10.08 -4.76 11.89
N TYR A 77 9.79 -3.54 11.44
CA TYR A 77 9.31 -3.23 10.09
C TYR A 77 10.23 -2.27 9.34
N LEU A 78 11.46 -2.03 9.82
CA LEU A 78 12.38 -1.07 9.21
C LEU A 78 12.86 -1.47 7.80
N ASP A 79 12.69 -2.73 7.44
CA ASP A 79 12.94 -3.27 6.10
C ASP A 79 11.74 -3.13 5.14
N LYS A 80 10.61 -2.60 5.62
CA LYS A 80 9.39 -2.36 4.84
C LYS A 80 9.30 -0.91 4.38
N THR A 81 8.44 -0.65 3.41
CA THR A 81 8.10 0.72 2.99
C THR A 81 6.96 1.26 3.85
N ILE A 82 7.16 2.42 4.45
CA ILE A 82 6.22 3.03 5.41
C ILE A 82 5.45 4.17 4.74
N LEU A 83 4.11 4.07 4.74
CA LEU A 83 3.20 5.12 4.30
C LEU A 83 2.83 5.97 5.51
N ILE A 84 3.17 7.26 5.49
CA ILE A 84 3.02 8.16 6.62
C ILE A 84 2.73 9.59 6.15
N ASN A 85 2.00 10.35 6.95
CA ASN A 85 1.85 11.78 6.75
C ASN A 85 3.01 12.55 7.41
N GLU A 86 3.87 13.15 6.62
CA GLU A 86 5.05 13.88 7.11
C GLU A 86 4.68 15.11 7.95
N THR A 87 3.53 15.72 7.69
CA THR A 87 3.04 16.88 8.43
C THR A 87 2.54 16.50 9.83
N PHE A 88 1.91 15.32 9.96
CA PHE A 88 1.37 14.87 11.25
C PHE A 88 2.46 14.29 12.15
N TYR A 89 3.49 13.67 11.56
CA TYR A 89 4.53 12.94 12.29
C TYR A 89 5.96 13.35 11.89
N PRO A 90 6.31 14.65 11.93
CA PRO A 90 7.59 15.15 11.40
C PRO A 90 8.82 14.57 12.12
N GLN A 91 8.72 14.36 13.44
CA GLN A 91 9.82 13.78 14.22
C GLN A 91 10.06 12.31 13.88
N LEU A 92 8.99 11.52 13.84
CA LEU A 92 9.05 10.09 13.46
C LEU A 92 9.63 9.93 12.05
N VAL A 93 9.19 10.76 11.11
CA VAL A 93 9.71 10.75 9.73
C VAL A 93 11.20 11.04 9.71
N ALA A 94 11.67 12.04 10.50
CA ALA A 94 13.10 12.35 10.59
C ALA A 94 13.91 11.18 11.16
N GLU A 95 13.39 10.46 12.16
CA GLU A 95 14.02 9.28 12.74
C GLU A 95 14.09 8.13 11.74
N LEU A 96 12.99 7.82 11.05
CA LEU A 96 12.93 6.77 10.03
C LEU A 96 13.89 7.06 8.87
N LYS A 97 13.98 8.31 8.40
CA LYS A 97 14.94 8.73 7.37
C LYS A 97 16.39 8.54 7.81
N LYS A 98 16.72 8.84 9.06
CA LYS A 98 18.09 8.58 9.63
C LYS A 98 18.42 7.09 9.65
N LEU A 99 17.42 6.22 9.83
CA LEU A 99 17.59 4.78 9.81
C LEU A 99 17.59 4.19 8.39
N GLY A 100 17.46 5.02 7.35
CA GLY A 100 17.44 4.58 5.95
C GLY A 100 16.15 3.88 5.53
N VAL A 101 15.06 4.06 6.27
CA VAL A 101 13.76 3.45 5.96
C VAL A 101 13.14 4.13 4.75
N LYS A 102 12.61 3.33 3.83
CA LYS A 102 11.88 3.84 2.67
C LYS A 102 10.51 4.36 3.10
N ILE A 103 10.20 5.59 2.74
CA ILE A 103 8.96 6.28 3.10
C ILE A 103 8.21 6.68 1.82
N ILE A 104 6.89 6.46 1.83
CA ILE A 104 5.96 7.06 0.88
C ILE A 104 5.15 8.10 1.65
N PRO A 105 5.33 9.40 1.35
CA PRO A 105 4.54 10.45 1.98
C PRO A 105 3.09 10.40 1.48
N ILE A 106 2.14 10.42 2.40
CA ILE A 106 0.70 10.40 2.08
C ILE A 106 0.09 11.73 2.51
N ASN A 107 -0.61 12.36 1.58
CA ASN A 107 -1.49 13.49 1.89
C ASN A 107 -2.85 12.96 2.35
N ASP A 108 -3.13 13.02 3.65
CA ASP A 108 -4.41 12.59 4.23
C ASP A 108 -5.57 13.60 4.03
N SER A 109 -5.28 14.75 3.42
CA SER A 109 -6.26 15.85 3.25
C SER A 109 -6.17 16.45 1.86
N PRO A 110 -6.40 15.67 0.79
CA PRO A 110 -6.47 16.23 -0.56
C PRO A 110 -7.62 17.23 -0.64
N GLN A 111 -7.34 18.42 -1.19
CA GLN A 111 -8.30 19.53 -1.23
C GLN A 111 -9.21 19.48 -2.45
N THR A 112 -8.82 18.75 -3.46
CA THR A 112 -9.57 18.59 -4.71
C THR A 112 -9.68 17.11 -5.10
N PRO A 113 -10.70 16.73 -5.89
CA PRO A 113 -10.79 15.39 -6.47
C PRO A 113 -9.54 15.02 -7.29
N ASP A 114 -8.97 15.97 -8.03
CA ASP A 114 -7.80 15.72 -8.87
C ASP A 114 -6.56 15.40 -8.04
N GLU A 115 -6.37 16.04 -6.89
CA GLU A 115 -5.30 15.69 -5.94
C GLU A 115 -5.49 14.26 -5.40
N LEU A 116 -6.71 13.86 -5.07
CA LEU A 116 -7.00 12.49 -4.65
C LEU A 116 -6.72 11.49 -5.76
N PHE A 117 -7.13 11.78 -6.99
CA PHE A 117 -6.88 10.89 -8.12
C PHE A 117 -5.39 10.74 -8.42
N ALA A 118 -4.64 11.85 -8.35
CA ALA A 118 -3.18 11.82 -8.51
C ALA A 118 -2.51 10.96 -7.43
N LEU A 119 -2.93 11.09 -6.16
CA LEU A 119 -2.44 10.27 -5.04
C LEU A 119 -2.72 8.78 -5.27
N ILE A 120 -3.93 8.42 -5.70
CA ILE A 120 -4.32 7.03 -5.99
C ILE A 120 -3.45 6.44 -7.11
N LEU A 121 -3.28 7.17 -8.21
CA LEU A 121 -2.51 6.70 -9.36
C LEU A 121 -1.01 6.56 -9.04
N ASP A 122 -0.45 7.53 -8.31
CA ASP A 122 0.96 7.46 -7.89
C ASP A 122 1.21 6.29 -6.94
N LEU A 123 0.34 6.10 -5.94
CA LEU A 123 0.46 4.97 -5.04
C LEU A 123 0.28 3.63 -5.78
N GLY A 124 -0.68 3.54 -6.70
CA GLY A 124 -0.86 2.35 -7.54
C GLY A 124 0.40 1.96 -8.30
N LYS A 125 1.11 2.95 -8.85
CA LYS A 125 2.40 2.74 -9.52
C LYS A 125 3.47 2.24 -8.55
N GLN A 126 3.57 2.82 -7.36
CA GLN A 126 4.55 2.42 -6.34
C GLN A 126 4.28 1.00 -5.80
N LEU A 127 3.01 0.57 -5.77
CA LEU A 127 2.60 -0.78 -5.38
C LEU A 127 2.74 -1.82 -6.51
N GLY A 128 2.99 -1.39 -7.76
CA GLY A 128 2.93 -2.25 -8.95
C GLY A 128 1.51 -2.68 -9.33
N ASN A 129 0.50 -1.90 -8.94
CA ASN A 129 -0.93 -2.21 -9.11
C ASN A 129 -1.67 -1.07 -9.87
N GLU A 130 -1.06 -0.58 -10.96
CA GLU A 130 -1.54 0.57 -11.73
C GLU A 130 -2.96 0.36 -12.24
N GLN A 131 -3.31 -0.87 -12.65
CA GLN A 131 -4.65 -1.15 -13.16
C GLN A 131 -5.71 -0.98 -12.07
N LYS A 132 -5.47 -1.50 -10.86
CA LYS A 132 -6.38 -1.30 -9.72
C LYS A 132 -6.58 0.19 -9.40
N ALA A 133 -5.51 0.97 -9.47
CA ALA A 133 -5.57 2.41 -9.24
C ALA A 133 -6.40 3.13 -10.32
N ALA A 134 -6.21 2.80 -11.59
CA ALA A 134 -6.97 3.35 -12.70
C ALA A 134 -8.46 3.00 -12.59
N ASP A 135 -8.78 1.76 -12.24
CA ASP A 135 -10.16 1.30 -12.04
C ASP A 135 -10.82 2.02 -10.86
N LEU A 136 -10.10 2.21 -9.75
CA LEU A 136 -10.60 2.95 -8.60
C LEU A 136 -10.89 4.41 -8.96
N VAL A 137 -9.98 5.09 -9.67
CA VAL A 137 -10.19 6.48 -10.12
C VAL A 137 -11.40 6.56 -11.04
N THR A 138 -11.55 5.63 -11.99
CA THR A 138 -12.69 5.58 -12.89
C THR A 138 -14.01 5.43 -12.14
N LYS A 139 -14.04 4.53 -11.15
CA LYS A 139 -15.19 4.33 -10.26
C LYS A 139 -15.54 5.60 -9.49
N LEU A 140 -14.54 6.26 -8.89
CA LEU A 140 -14.76 7.48 -8.11
C LEU A 140 -15.28 8.64 -9.00
N LYS A 141 -14.72 8.80 -10.20
CA LYS A 141 -15.21 9.80 -11.17
C LYS A 141 -16.66 9.54 -11.54
N SER A 142 -17.05 8.30 -11.75
CA SER A 142 -18.45 7.97 -12.11
C SER A 142 -19.43 8.26 -10.96
N GLN A 143 -19.00 8.11 -9.71
CA GLN A 143 -19.82 8.40 -8.52
C GLN A 143 -19.99 9.92 -8.30
N ASN A 144 -18.96 10.72 -8.57
CA ASN A 144 -19.02 12.19 -8.39
C ASN A 144 -19.98 12.89 -9.36
N PHE A 145 -20.33 12.31 -10.50
CA PHE A 145 -21.35 12.85 -11.38
C PHE A 145 -22.74 12.97 -10.75
N HIS A 146 -23.00 12.19 -9.67
CA HIS A 146 -24.26 12.25 -8.95
C HIS A 146 -24.29 13.34 -7.86
N LEU A 147 -23.14 13.84 -7.41
CA LEU A 147 -23.04 14.88 -6.38
C LEU A 147 -23.16 16.30 -6.92
N ASN A 148 -23.02 16.50 -8.23
CA ASN A 148 -23.14 17.81 -8.91
C ASN A 148 -24.56 18.12 -9.39
N ARG A 149 -25.61 17.45 -8.90
CA ARG A 149 -26.98 17.89 -9.13
C ARG A 149 -27.26 19.09 -8.22
N PRO A 150 -27.63 20.26 -8.77
CA PRO A 150 -28.10 21.35 -7.92
C PRO A 150 -29.32 20.87 -7.16
N LEU A 151 -29.32 21.12 -5.86
CA LEU A 151 -30.49 20.94 -5.00
C LEU A 151 -31.56 21.95 -5.50
N THR A 152 -32.50 21.47 -6.30
CA THR A 152 -33.70 22.21 -6.67
C THR A 152 -34.74 22.10 -5.60
#